data_5a633f2550ada910120bec959428adc3
#
_entry.id   5a633f2550ada910120bec959428adc3
#
_cell.length_a   1.000
_cell.length_b   1.000
_cell.length_c   1.000
_cell.angle_alpha   90.00
_cell.angle_beta   90.00
_cell.angle_gamma   90.00
#
_symmetry.space_group_name_H-M   'P 1'
#
loop_
_entity.id
_entity.type
_entity.pdbx_description
1 polymer ?
#
loop_
_entity_poly.entity_id
_entity_poly.type
_entity_poly.pdbx_seq_one_letter_code
_entity_poly.pdbx_strand_id
1 'polypeptide(L)'
;MNGAIIGVFLVIIAYLVMILAIGFFYSKGNNDSSDFYLGGRKLGPFVTAMSAEASDMSSWLLMGLPGVAYLSGICDASWTAIGLAIGTYLNWLIVAKRIRRYSAKTNSITLPDFFANRYRDDSKLLLGISAIFIIIFFVPYTASGFAACGKLFSTLFGIPYTAAMLISAVVIVGYTALGGFMAASFTDLIQSIVMTIALVLVVCFGVSMSGGVSTVLANARELPGFLSLTATYDSASGTASNYGTITTISTLAWGLGYFGVPHVLLRFMATEHEDNIAMSRRIATVWVVISMAVAIFIGVVGYSLSKNGVMAELKGSASETIIIQVATLLSQHGFLAIVGAGITLAGILACTMSTADSQLLAASSAVSENLLKGMFGVNLTEKRTIHVARATVLFIAVIAVFLAGNPDSSVFGIVSFAWAGFGAVFGPVVLAALFWKRSNRNGALAGMIAGGVMVFVWKYCVRPLGGAWNVYELLPAFIIAMLCLIVVSLATGEPSKEIQEEFEEVRAGK
;
A
#
# COMPACT_ATOMS: atom_id res chain seq x y z
N MET A 1 5.01 -22.57 26.17
CA MET A 1 3.93 -22.05 25.32
C MET A 1 2.63 -22.73 25.71
N ASN A 2 1.57 -21.95 25.90
CA ASN A 2 0.23 -22.48 26.18
C ASN A 2 -0.29 -23.23 24.93
N GLY A 3 -1.07 -24.32 25.10
CA GLY A 3 -1.60 -25.12 24.00
C GLY A 3 -2.37 -24.30 22.93
N ALA A 4 -3.07 -23.23 23.35
CA ALA A 4 -3.74 -22.31 22.45
C ALA A 4 -2.75 -21.59 21.51
N ILE A 5 -1.62 -21.11 22.01
CA ILE A 5 -0.58 -20.43 21.21
C ILE A 5 0.06 -21.41 20.22
N ILE A 6 0.26 -22.67 20.60
CA ILE A 6 0.73 -23.72 19.69
C ILE A 6 -0.28 -23.94 18.56
N GLY A 7 -1.58 -24.04 18.88
CA GLY A 7 -2.63 -24.20 17.88
C GLY A 7 -2.68 -23.03 16.90
N VAL A 8 -2.62 -21.80 17.39
CA VAL A 8 -2.52 -20.58 16.56
C VAL A 8 -1.30 -20.63 15.63
N PHE A 9 -0.14 -21.02 16.18
CA PHE A 9 1.09 -21.14 15.38
C PHE A 9 0.96 -22.16 14.25
N LEU A 10 0.35 -23.33 14.53
CA LEU A 10 0.12 -24.35 13.51
C LEU A 10 -0.78 -23.85 12.36
N VAL A 11 -1.81 -23.04 12.67
CA VAL A 11 -2.66 -22.42 11.65
C VAL A 11 -1.86 -21.42 10.80
N ILE A 12 -1.01 -20.60 11.42
CA ILE A 12 -0.14 -19.66 10.70
C ILE A 12 0.84 -20.43 9.79
N ILE A 13 1.44 -21.51 10.27
CA ILE A 13 2.33 -22.35 9.45
C ILE A 13 1.57 -22.99 8.29
N ALA A 14 0.37 -23.51 8.51
CA ALA A 14 -0.47 -24.07 7.44
C ALA A 14 -0.77 -23.02 6.37
N TYR A 15 -1.10 -21.79 6.78
CA TYR A 15 -1.28 -20.66 5.87
C TYR A 15 0.01 -20.38 5.06
N LEU A 16 1.17 -20.26 5.70
CA LEU A 16 2.44 -19.99 5.03
C LEU A 16 2.81 -21.10 4.03
N VAL A 17 2.63 -22.37 4.41
CA VAL A 17 2.87 -23.52 3.52
C VAL A 17 1.95 -23.46 2.30
N MET A 18 0.67 -23.13 2.48
CA MET A 18 -0.28 -22.96 1.37
C MET A 18 0.18 -21.87 0.42
N ILE A 19 0.54 -20.69 0.92
CA ILE A 19 1.00 -19.56 0.10
C ILE A 19 2.29 -19.89 -0.65
N LEU A 20 3.27 -20.53 0.02
CA LEU A 20 4.51 -20.98 -0.60
C LEU A 20 4.26 -22.00 -1.72
N ALA A 21 3.34 -22.96 -1.51
CA ALA A 21 2.99 -23.96 -2.51
C ALA A 21 2.39 -23.33 -3.77
N ILE A 22 1.49 -22.34 -3.59
CA ILE A 22 0.89 -21.58 -4.69
C ILE A 22 1.95 -20.75 -5.41
N GLY A 23 2.78 -20.03 -4.67
CA GLY A 23 3.89 -19.25 -5.23
C GLY A 23 4.84 -20.13 -6.06
N PHE A 24 5.20 -21.30 -5.56
CA PHE A 24 6.03 -22.26 -6.29
C PHE A 24 5.34 -22.82 -7.54
N PHE A 25 4.05 -23.10 -7.51
CA PHE A 25 3.30 -23.56 -8.66
C PHE A 25 3.34 -22.55 -9.81
N TYR A 26 3.03 -21.29 -9.51
CA TYR A 26 3.02 -20.22 -10.52
C TYR A 26 4.42 -19.77 -10.97
N SER A 27 5.47 -19.94 -10.15
CA SER A 27 6.84 -19.56 -10.50
C SER A 27 7.38 -20.31 -11.71
N LYS A 28 6.84 -21.49 -12.01
CA LYS A 28 7.23 -22.31 -13.18
C LYS A 28 6.86 -21.70 -14.53
N GLY A 29 5.95 -20.71 -14.55
CA GLY A 29 5.50 -20.03 -15.76
C GLY A 29 6.33 -18.81 -16.16
N ASN A 30 7.36 -18.44 -15.41
CA ASN A 30 8.19 -17.26 -15.66
C ASN A 30 9.27 -17.58 -16.71
N ASN A 31 9.03 -17.28 -17.97
CA ASN A 31 9.95 -17.56 -19.06
C ASN A 31 10.85 -16.36 -19.44
N ASP A 32 10.30 -15.15 -19.31
CA ASP A 32 10.99 -13.90 -19.65
C ASP A 32 10.66 -12.77 -18.64
N SER A 33 11.23 -11.58 -18.87
CA SER A 33 11.01 -10.41 -18.02
C SER A 33 9.55 -9.93 -18.01
N SER A 34 8.83 -10.07 -19.11
CA SER A 34 7.42 -9.69 -19.20
C SER A 34 6.54 -10.61 -18.36
N ASP A 35 6.80 -11.92 -18.39
CA ASP A 35 6.12 -12.88 -17.52
C ASP A 35 6.45 -12.61 -16.05
N PHE A 36 7.73 -12.36 -15.75
CA PHE A 36 8.19 -12.18 -14.36
C PHE A 36 7.70 -10.89 -13.72
N TYR A 37 7.66 -9.75 -14.45
CA TYR A 37 7.31 -8.43 -13.89
C TYR A 37 5.89 -7.96 -14.18
N LEU A 38 5.21 -8.52 -15.19
CA LEU A 38 3.86 -8.10 -15.62
C LEU A 38 2.90 -9.28 -15.85
N GLY A 39 3.36 -10.52 -15.67
CA GLY A 39 2.53 -11.72 -15.86
C GLY A 39 2.01 -11.89 -17.28
N GLY A 40 2.71 -11.38 -18.30
CA GLY A 40 2.30 -11.47 -19.69
C GLY A 40 0.94 -10.82 -19.99
N ARG A 41 0.45 -9.92 -19.15
CA ARG A 41 -0.87 -9.24 -19.24
C ARG A 41 -2.05 -10.23 -19.27
N LYS A 42 -2.06 -11.20 -18.35
CA LYS A 42 -3.07 -12.29 -18.33
C LYS A 42 -4.00 -12.24 -17.11
N LEU A 43 -4.05 -11.11 -16.38
CA LEU A 43 -4.89 -11.02 -15.19
C LEU A 43 -6.38 -10.88 -15.55
N GLY A 44 -7.19 -11.82 -15.09
CA GLY A 44 -8.65 -11.72 -15.14
C GLY A 44 -9.21 -10.67 -14.17
N PRO A 45 -10.49 -10.27 -14.32
CA PRO A 45 -11.03 -9.10 -13.60
C PRO A 45 -11.03 -9.24 -12.08
N PHE A 46 -11.31 -10.42 -11.55
CA PHE A 46 -11.36 -10.65 -10.11
C PHE A 46 -9.97 -10.63 -9.49
N VAL A 47 -9.01 -11.32 -10.12
CA VAL A 47 -7.62 -11.32 -9.67
C VAL A 47 -7.02 -9.92 -9.76
N THR A 48 -7.27 -9.19 -10.86
CA THR A 48 -6.79 -7.80 -11.00
C THR A 48 -7.30 -6.89 -9.88
N ALA A 49 -8.60 -6.96 -9.56
CA ALA A 49 -9.19 -6.15 -8.50
C ALA A 49 -8.58 -6.49 -7.14
N MET A 50 -8.61 -7.76 -6.75
CA MET A 50 -8.21 -8.19 -5.43
C MET A 50 -6.69 -8.09 -5.22
N SER A 51 -5.89 -8.35 -6.27
CA SER A 51 -4.44 -8.15 -6.21
C SER A 51 -4.07 -6.67 -6.11
N ALA A 52 -4.74 -5.77 -6.85
CA ALA A 52 -4.50 -4.35 -6.73
C ALA A 52 -4.73 -3.86 -5.30
N GLU A 53 -5.88 -4.19 -4.72
CA GLU A 53 -6.27 -3.72 -3.40
C GLU A 53 -5.50 -4.43 -2.27
N ALA A 54 -5.28 -5.74 -2.35
CA ALA A 54 -4.51 -6.47 -1.35
C ALA A 54 -3.05 -6.01 -1.29
N SER A 55 -2.44 -5.69 -2.44
CA SER A 55 -1.07 -5.17 -2.50
C SER A 55 -0.94 -3.74 -1.97
N ASP A 56 -2.03 -2.98 -1.97
CA ASP A 56 -2.09 -1.61 -1.50
C ASP A 56 -2.39 -1.51 0.00
N MET A 57 -3.35 -2.29 0.48
CA MET A 57 -3.90 -2.15 1.84
C MET A 57 -2.93 -2.50 2.96
N SER A 58 -1.86 -3.23 2.73
CA SER A 58 -0.74 -3.52 3.65
C SER A 58 -1.14 -3.79 5.12
N SER A 59 -0.17 -3.90 6.00
CA SER A 59 -0.37 -3.89 7.47
C SER A 59 -1.05 -2.59 7.96
N TRP A 60 -1.08 -1.55 7.14
CA TRP A 60 -1.79 -0.31 7.43
C TRP A 60 -3.29 -0.55 7.69
N LEU A 61 -3.97 -1.38 6.88
CA LEU A 61 -5.41 -1.66 7.03
C LEU A 61 -5.74 -2.39 8.34
N LEU A 62 -4.93 -3.41 8.70
CA LEU A 62 -5.24 -4.27 9.85
C LEU A 62 -4.59 -3.81 11.17
N MET A 63 -3.64 -2.89 11.11
CA MET A 63 -2.93 -2.39 12.29
C MET A 63 -3.00 -0.87 12.40
N GLY A 64 -2.57 -0.14 11.37
CA GLY A 64 -2.48 1.32 11.42
C GLY A 64 -3.83 2.00 11.56
N LEU A 65 -4.79 1.68 10.69
CA LEU A 65 -6.10 2.33 10.67
C LEU A 65 -6.94 2.06 11.93
N PRO A 66 -7.05 0.81 12.44
CA PRO A 66 -7.68 0.54 13.73
C PRO A 66 -6.97 1.25 14.90
N GLY A 67 -5.62 1.32 14.86
CA GLY A 67 -4.82 1.99 15.88
C GLY A 67 -5.13 3.50 15.99
N VAL A 68 -5.24 4.19 14.86
CA VAL A 68 -5.64 5.61 14.81
C VAL A 68 -7.06 5.79 15.37
N ALA A 69 -8.01 4.96 14.93
CA ALA A 69 -9.39 5.04 15.40
C ALA A 69 -9.52 4.72 16.90
N TYR A 70 -8.71 3.83 17.45
CA TYR A 70 -8.65 3.53 18.87
C TYR A 70 -8.18 4.72 19.71
N LEU A 71 -7.13 5.42 19.25
CA LEU A 71 -6.52 6.52 20.02
C LEU A 71 -7.31 7.82 19.97
N SER A 72 -7.79 8.20 18.78
CA SER A 72 -8.34 9.54 18.54
C SER A 72 -9.81 9.55 18.07
N GLY A 73 -10.43 8.39 18.00
CA GLY A 73 -11.78 8.26 17.47
C GLY A 73 -11.82 8.16 15.94
N ILE A 74 -13.04 8.26 15.42
CA ILE A 74 -13.30 7.97 14.00
C ILE A 74 -12.91 9.07 13.02
N CYS A 75 -12.65 10.30 13.47
CA CYS A 75 -12.53 11.47 12.60
C CYS A 75 -11.40 11.33 11.55
N ASP A 76 -10.15 11.26 12.02
CA ASP A 76 -8.98 11.21 11.14
C ASP A 76 -8.97 9.93 10.28
N ALA A 77 -9.29 8.80 10.90
CA ALA A 77 -9.40 7.51 10.22
C ALA A 77 -10.49 7.52 9.13
N SER A 78 -11.65 8.14 9.37
CA SER A 78 -12.74 8.22 8.38
C SER A 78 -12.41 9.14 7.23
N TRP A 79 -11.83 10.32 7.46
CA TRP A 79 -11.43 11.20 6.36
C TRP A 79 -10.33 10.60 5.51
N THR A 80 -9.38 9.89 6.12
CA THR A 80 -8.36 9.10 5.40
C THR A 80 -9.04 8.03 4.52
N ALA A 81 -9.95 7.23 5.08
CA ALA A 81 -10.67 6.18 4.36
C ALA A 81 -11.55 6.74 3.24
N ILE A 82 -12.24 7.87 3.46
CA ILE A 82 -13.05 8.54 2.43
C ILE A 82 -12.15 9.01 1.29
N GLY A 83 -11.02 9.65 1.61
CA GLY A 83 -10.05 10.07 0.61
C GLY A 83 -9.55 8.91 -0.24
N LEU A 84 -9.15 7.81 0.40
CA LEU A 84 -8.70 6.60 -0.28
C LEU A 84 -9.82 5.95 -1.11
N ALA A 85 -11.05 5.85 -0.60
CA ALA A 85 -12.17 5.29 -1.36
C ALA A 85 -12.49 6.10 -2.63
N ILE A 86 -12.47 7.42 -2.53
CA ILE A 86 -12.63 8.32 -3.69
C ILE A 86 -11.45 8.15 -4.65
N GLY A 87 -10.23 8.15 -4.13
CA GLY A 87 -9.01 8.02 -4.92
C GLY A 87 -8.97 6.70 -5.69
N THR A 88 -9.24 5.57 -5.03
CA THR A 88 -9.28 4.26 -5.69
C THR A 88 -10.36 4.23 -6.77
N TYR A 89 -11.59 4.68 -6.47
CA TYR A 89 -12.66 4.72 -7.46
C TYR A 89 -12.29 5.55 -8.69
N LEU A 90 -11.74 6.75 -8.50
CA LEU A 90 -11.33 7.63 -9.60
C LEU A 90 -10.14 7.03 -10.38
N ASN A 91 -9.18 6.43 -9.71
CA ASN A 91 -8.05 5.77 -10.36
C ASN A 91 -8.51 4.63 -11.28
N TRP A 92 -9.39 3.76 -10.79
CA TRP A 92 -10.02 2.72 -11.62
C TRP A 92 -10.88 3.28 -12.76
N LEU A 93 -11.60 4.39 -12.52
CA LEU A 93 -12.53 4.97 -13.49
C LEU A 93 -11.81 5.64 -14.66
N ILE A 94 -10.81 6.46 -14.35
CA ILE A 94 -10.20 7.34 -15.37
C ILE A 94 -8.81 6.86 -15.82
N VAL A 95 -7.98 6.31 -14.90
CA VAL A 95 -6.59 5.93 -15.20
C VAL A 95 -6.49 4.52 -15.76
N ALA A 96 -7.15 3.52 -15.13
CA ALA A 96 -6.90 2.12 -15.37
C ALA A 96 -7.04 1.72 -16.86
N LYS A 97 -8.14 2.10 -17.52
CA LYS A 97 -8.37 1.76 -18.92
C LYS A 97 -7.35 2.42 -19.85
N ARG A 98 -7.00 3.67 -19.59
CA ARG A 98 -6.06 4.42 -20.43
C ARG A 98 -4.62 3.92 -20.28
N ILE A 99 -4.16 3.68 -19.05
CA ILE A 99 -2.81 3.16 -18.83
C ILE A 99 -2.66 1.74 -19.36
N ARG A 100 -3.71 0.89 -19.23
CA ARG A 100 -3.73 -0.45 -19.82
C ARG A 100 -3.52 -0.41 -21.33
N ARG A 101 -4.27 0.43 -22.02
CA ARG A 101 -4.22 0.60 -23.48
C ARG A 101 -2.90 1.20 -23.90
N TYR A 102 -2.47 2.30 -23.26
CA TYR A 102 -1.26 3.02 -23.64
C TYR A 102 0.00 2.18 -23.39
N SER A 103 0.10 1.51 -22.24
CA SER A 103 1.23 0.65 -21.95
C SER A 103 1.32 -0.56 -22.89
N ALA A 104 0.19 -1.07 -23.38
CA ALA A 104 0.19 -2.13 -24.39
C ALA A 104 0.68 -1.63 -25.74
N LYS A 105 0.23 -0.45 -26.18
CA LYS A 105 0.63 0.17 -27.44
C LYS A 105 2.14 0.49 -27.47
N THR A 106 2.69 0.97 -26.36
CA THR A 106 4.11 1.30 -26.21
C THR A 106 4.97 0.10 -25.78
N ASN A 107 4.38 -1.08 -25.62
CA ASN A 107 5.02 -2.30 -25.13
C ASN A 107 5.79 -2.11 -23.82
N SER A 108 5.27 -1.29 -22.91
CA SER A 108 5.91 -0.96 -21.65
C SER A 108 5.56 -2.01 -20.58
N ILE A 109 6.57 -2.59 -19.93
CA ILE A 109 6.38 -3.62 -18.88
C ILE A 109 6.52 -3.09 -17.46
N THR A 110 7.08 -1.89 -17.29
CA THR A 110 7.20 -1.19 -16.01
C THR A 110 6.64 0.22 -16.11
N LEU A 111 6.39 0.88 -14.97
CA LEU A 111 5.97 2.28 -14.97
C LEU A 111 7.06 3.24 -15.47
N PRO A 112 8.36 3.09 -15.12
CA PRO A 112 9.43 3.86 -15.74
C PRO A 112 9.53 3.68 -17.26
N ASP A 113 9.35 2.45 -17.79
CA ASP A 113 9.31 2.21 -19.25
C ASP A 113 8.14 2.97 -19.88
N PHE A 114 6.97 2.96 -19.24
CA PHE A 114 5.81 3.70 -19.72
C PHE A 114 6.11 5.19 -19.89
N PHE A 115 6.76 5.81 -18.92
CA PHE A 115 7.14 7.22 -19.05
C PHE A 115 8.18 7.45 -20.14
N ALA A 116 9.24 6.64 -20.18
CA ALA A 116 10.29 6.76 -21.20
C ALA A 116 9.72 6.60 -22.61
N ASN A 117 8.86 5.60 -22.82
CA ASN A 117 8.25 5.33 -24.11
C ASN A 117 7.21 6.39 -24.49
N ARG A 118 6.34 6.80 -23.53
CA ARG A 118 5.31 7.83 -23.76
C ARG A 118 5.90 9.17 -24.21
N TYR A 119 7.05 9.55 -23.65
CA TYR A 119 7.70 10.82 -23.93
C TYR A 119 8.89 10.71 -24.90
N ARG A 120 9.15 9.53 -25.46
CA ARG A 120 10.32 9.25 -26.32
C ARG A 120 11.62 9.79 -25.70
N ASP A 121 11.91 9.33 -24.46
CA ASP A 121 13.06 9.81 -23.71
C ASP A 121 14.36 9.13 -24.14
N ASP A 122 14.98 9.60 -25.21
CA ASP A 122 16.27 9.10 -25.70
C ASP A 122 17.41 9.25 -24.69
N SER A 123 17.28 10.23 -23.76
CA SER A 123 18.28 10.45 -22.71
C SER A 123 18.20 9.46 -21.56
N LYS A 124 17.12 8.69 -21.47
CA LYS A 124 16.81 7.74 -20.38
C LYS A 124 16.76 8.34 -18.97
N LEU A 125 16.66 9.68 -18.87
CA LEU A 125 16.58 10.37 -17.57
C LEU A 125 15.26 10.10 -16.86
N LEU A 126 14.13 10.07 -17.59
CA LEU A 126 12.83 9.71 -17.00
C LEU A 126 12.87 8.30 -16.43
N LEU A 127 13.46 7.38 -17.19
CA LEU A 127 13.63 5.99 -16.77
C LEU A 127 14.42 5.90 -15.46
N GLY A 128 15.60 6.55 -15.42
CA GLY A 128 16.49 6.51 -14.26
C GLY A 128 15.93 7.21 -13.05
N ILE A 129 15.39 8.41 -13.19
CA ILE A 129 14.81 9.20 -12.08
C ILE A 129 13.58 8.48 -11.51
N SER A 130 12.70 7.93 -12.36
CA SER A 130 11.56 7.14 -11.91
C SER A 130 12.01 5.92 -11.09
N ALA A 131 13.00 5.19 -11.58
CA ALA A 131 13.54 4.01 -10.90
C ALA A 131 14.14 4.37 -9.52
N ILE A 132 14.87 5.49 -9.44
CA ILE A 132 15.45 5.99 -8.18
C ILE A 132 14.35 6.31 -7.16
N PHE A 133 13.30 7.04 -7.55
CA PHE A 133 12.21 7.36 -6.65
C PHE A 133 11.40 6.13 -6.23
N ILE A 134 11.24 5.14 -7.11
CA ILE A 134 10.64 3.85 -6.75
C ILE A 134 11.41 3.20 -5.61
N ILE A 135 12.74 3.16 -5.69
CA ILE A 135 13.59 2.57 -4.64
C ILE A 135 13.48 3.40 -3.34
N ILE A 136 13.61 4.74 -3.44
CA ILE A 136 13.59 5.62 -2.27
C ILE A 136 12.31 5.44 -1.43
N PHE A 137 11.15 5.26 -2.05
CA PHE A 137 9.88 5.17 -1.33
C PHE A 137 9.44 3.73 -1.02
N PHE A 138 9.84 2.73 -1.81
CA PHE A 138 9.51 1.34 -1.47
C PHE A 138 10.35 0.79 -0.30
N VAL A 139 11.59 1.26 -0.12
CA VAL A 139 12.42 0.81 1.00
C VAL A 139 11.76 1.10 2.37
N PRO A 140 11.36 2.34 2.70
CA PRO A 140 10.65 2.59 3.95
C PRO A 140 9.28 1.90 4.01
N TYR A 141 8.57 1.79 2.89
CA TYR A 141 7.28 1.10 2.88
C TYR A 141 7.45 -0.39 3.21
N THR A 142 8.43 -1.07 2.63
CA THR A 142 8.76 -2.46 2.96
C THR A 142 9.16 -2.60 4.44
N ALA A 143 9.91 -1.63 4.98
CA ALA A 143 10.27 -1.59 6.39
C ALA A 143 9.04 -1.56 7.31
N SER A 144 7.96 -0.87 6.93
CA SER A 144 6.71 -0.86 7.70
C SER A 144 6.09 -2.26 7.83
N GLY A 145 6.18 -3.08 6.78
CA GLY A 145 5.75 -4.47 6.80
C GLY A 145 6.57 -5.33 7.76
N PHE A 146 7.90 -5.17 7.75
CA PHE A 146 8.76 -5.88 8.69
C PHE A 146 8.50 -5.46 10.15
N ALA A 147 8.26 -4.16 10.38
CA ALA A 147 7.88 -3.64 11.70
C ALA A 147 6.53 -4.23 12.16
N ALA A 148 5.55 -4.31 11.28
CA ALA A 148 4.25 -4.92 11.59
C ALA A 148 4.37 -6.39 12.01
N CYS A 149 5.13 -7.19 11.26
CA CYS A 149 5.41 -8.57 11.59
C CYS A 149 6.24 -8.72 12.88
N GLY A 150 7.19 -7.80 13.11
CA GLY A 150 7.94 -7.72 14.36
C GLY A 150 7.01 -7.53 15.57
N LYS A 151 6.07 -6.57 15.48
CA LYS A 151 5.04 -6.34 16.50
C LYS A 151 4.13 -7.56 16.66
N LEU A 152 3.70 -8.19 15.56
CA LEU A 152 2.85 -9.37 15.58
C LEU A 152 3.47 -10.51 16.41
N PHE A 153 4.64 -10.96 16.01
CA PHE A 153 5.25 -12.15 16.65
C PHE A 153 5.83 -11.84 18.02
N SER A 154 6.32 -10.62 18.26
CA SER A 154 6.77 -10.19 19.59
C SER A 154 5.60 -10.17 20.57
N THR A 155 4.46 -9.62 20.19
CA THR A 155 3.25 -9.58 21.03
C THR A 155 2.67 -10.98 21.28
N LEU A 156 2.63 -11.82 20.24
CA LEU A 156 2.03 -13.16 20.31
C LEU A 156 2.88 -14.16 21.11
N PHE A 157 4.20 -14.16 20.89
CA PHE A 157 5.10 -15.17 21.46
C PHE A 157 5.96 -14.67 22.63
N GLY A 158 5.93 -13.35 22.91
CA GLY A 158 6.78 -12.76 23.95
C GLY A 158 8.27 -12.79 23.62
N ILE A 159 8.65 -12.97 22.34
CA ILE A 159 10.05 -12.96 21.88
C ILE A 159 10.52 -11.52 21.62
N PRO A 160 11.84 -11.26 21.68
CA PRO A 160 12.37 -9.94 21.36
C PRO A 160 11.92 -9.46 19.99
N TYR A 161 11.50 -8.19 19.89
CA TYR A 161 11.01 -7.58 18.65
C TYR A 161 11.97 -7.75 17.47
N THR A 162 13.26 -7.52 17.67
CA THR A 162 14.28 -7.66 16.62
C THR A 162 14.35 -9.08 16.06
N ALA A 163 14.28 -10.09 16.92
CA ALA A 163 14.27 -11.49 16.49
C ALA A 163 13.00 -11.82 15.69
N ALA A 164 11.84 -11.38 16.18
CA ALA A 164 10.54 -11.53 15.50
C ALA A 164 10.57 -10.88 14.11
N MET A 165 11.07 -9.66 14.02
CA MET A 165 11.18 -8.88 12.77
C MET A 165 12.14 -9.55 11.78
N LEU A 166 13.33 -10.00 12.21
CA LEU A 166 14.31 -10.66 11.35
C LEU A 166 13.78 -11.98 10.78
N ILE A 167 13.16 -12.83 11.60
CA ILE A 167 12.56 -14.08 11.14
C ILE A 167 11.49 -13.80 10.08
N SER A 168 10.63 -12.81 10.34
CA SER A 168 9.58 -12.41 9.40
C SER A 168 10.14 -11.89 8.09
N ALA A 169 11.19 -11.06 8.14
CA ALA A 169 11.86 -10.54 6.95
C ALA A 169 12.42 -11.68 6.08
N VAL A 170 13.07 -12.68 6.69
CA VAL A 170 13.59 -13.85 5.97
C VAL A 170 12.47 -14.62 5.26
N VAL A 171 11.33 -14.83 5.92
CA VAL A 171 10.18 -15.55 5.34
C VAL A 171 9.60 -14.75 4.15
N ILE A 172 9.35 -13.46 4.33
CA ILE A 172 8.76 -12.59 3.29
C ILE A 172 9.70 -12.51 2.08
N VAL A 173 10.98 -12.25 2.31
CA VAL A 173 11.98 -12.12 1.25
C VAL A 173 12.19 -13.45 0.51
N GLY A 174 12.26 -14.56 1.24
CA GLY A 174 12.38 -15.89 0.65
C GLY A 174 11.22 -16.22 -0.29
N TYR A 175 10.01 -15.91 0.13
CA TYR A 175 8.81 -16.09 -0.69
C TYR A 175 8.81 -15.19 -1.93
N THR A 176 9.06 -13.90 -1.77
CA THR A 176 9.06 -12.92 -2.86
C THR A 176 10.10 -13.23 -3.94
N ALA A 177 11.30 -13.65 -3.53
CA ALA A 177 12.39 -13.97 -4.46
C ALA A 177 12.07 -15.16 -5.40
N LEU A 178 11.12 -16.01 -5.05
CA LEU A 178 10.75 -17.21 -5.82
C LEU A 178 9.62 -16.94 -6.83
N GLY A 179 8.62 -16.11 -6.47
CA GLY A 179 7.31 -16.11 -7.09
C GLY A 179 7.19 -15.43 -8.46
N GLY A 180 7.56 -14.17 -8.61
CA GLY A 180 7.20 -13.32 -9.77
C GLY A 180 5.76 -12.80 -9.72
N PHE A 181 5.37 -11.99 -10.73
CA PHE A 181 4.13 -11.20 -10.72
C PHE A 181 2.84 -12.04 -10.70
N MET A 182 2.78 -13.12 -11.48
CA MET A 182 1.59 -13.98 -11.50
C MET A 182 1.40 -14.70 -10.18
N ALA A 183 2.47 -15.21 -9.58
CA ALA A 183 2.44 -15.84 -8.27
C ALA A 183 1.92 -14.83 -7.22
N ALA A 184 2.51 -13.64 -7.16
CA ALA A 184 2.08 -12.56 -6.26
C ALA A 184 0.59 -12.24 -6.46
N SER A 185 0.14 -12.05 -7.71
CA SER A 185 -1.25 -11.67 -7.98
C SER A 185 -2.28 -12.73 -7.56
N PHE A 186 -1.97 -14.02 -7.71
CA PHE A 186 -2.87 -15.09 -7.27
C PHE A 186 -2.82 -15.29 -5.75
N THR A 187 -1.65 -15.16 -5.13
CA THR A 187 -1.57 -15.19 -3.67
C THR A 187 -2.26 -13.99 -3.04
N ASP A 188 -2.20 -12.80 -3.65
CA ASP A 188 -2.92 -11.60 -3.22
C ASP A 188 -4.44 -11.83 -3.15
N LEU A 189 -5.00 -12.54 -4.13
CA LEU A 189 -6.42 -12.91 -4.12
C LEU A 189 -6.76 -13.75 -2.88
N ILE A 190 -5.95 -14.76 -2.55
CA ILE A 190 -6.19 -15.60 -1.37
C ILE A 190 -5.96 -14.81 -0.09
N GLN A 191 -4.92 -13.98 -0.07
CA GLN A 191 -4.59 -13.10 1.04
C GLN A 191 -5.71 -12.11 1.33
N SER A 192 -6.34 -11.53 0.32
CA SER A 192 -7.50 -10.64 0.49
C SER A 192 -8.71 -11.35 1.12
N ILE A 193 -8.93 -12.62 0.78
CA ILE A 193 -9.97 -13.46 1.41
C ILE A 193 -9.64 -13.67 2.89
N VAL A 194 -8.39 -14.03 3.21
CA VAL A 194 -7.93 -14.21 4.60
C VAL A 194 -8.06 -12.93 5.40
N MET A 195 -7.68 -11.77 4.82
CA MET A 195 -7.86 -10.45 5.43
C MET A 195 -9.33 -10.16 5.73
N THR A 196 -10.21 -10.47 4.80
CA THR A 196 -11.66 -10.25 4.96
C THR A 196 -12.22 -11.11 6.10
N ILE A 197 -11.84 -12.39 6.15
CA ILE A 197 -12.24 -13.28 7.25
C ILE A 197 -11.70 -12.76 8.58
N ALA A 198 -10.45 -12.32 8.63
CA ALA A 198 -9.84 -11.75 9.82
C ALA A 198 -10.63 -10.55 10.37
N LEU A 199 -10.98 -9.60 9.51
CA LEU A 199 -11.78 -8.42 9.87
C LEU A 199 -13.14 -8.81 10.45
N VAL A 200 -13.84 -9.75 9.81
CA VAL A 200 -15.15 -10.23 10.26
C VAL A 200 -15.05 -10.92 11.62
N LEU A 201 -14.07 -11.81 11.80
CA LEU A 201 -13.87 -12.53 13.06
C LEU A 201 -13.58 -11.58 14.22
N VAL A 202 -12.70 -10.59 14.00
CA VAL A 202 -12.33 -9.60 15.04
C VAL A 202 -13.53 -8.75 15.44
N VAL A 203 -14.31 -8.28 14.48
CA VAL A 203 -15.51 -7.48 14.79
C VAL A 203 -16.55 -8.31 15.54
N CYS A 204 -16.89 -9.49 15.03
CA CYS A 204 -17.91 -10.34 15.65
C CYS A 204 -17.53 -10.73 17.08
N PHE A 205 -16.30 -11.18 17.28
CA PHE A 205 -15.81 -11.55 18.60
C PHE A 205 -15.67 -10.34 19.53
N GLY A 206 -15.05 -9.25 19.07
CA GLY A 206 -14.84 -8.05 19.87
C GLY A 206 -16.14 -7.39 20.32
N VAL A 207 -17.14 -7.30 19.44
CA VAL A 207 -18.48 -6.80 19.79
C VAL A 207 -19.15 -7.71 20.82
N SER A 208 -19.07 -9.03 20.64
CA SER A 208 -19.60 -10.00 21.61
C SER A 208 -18.97 -9.84 22.99
N MET A 209 -17.64 -9.73 23.04
CA MET A 209 -16.90 -9.54 24.30
C MET A 209 -17.13 -8.19 24.96
N SER A 210 -17.49 -7.18 24.18
CA SER A 210 -17.87 -5.84 24.71
C SER A 210 -19.29 -5.78 25.27
N GLY A 211 -20.10 -6.82 25.11
CA GLY A 211 -21.51 -6.83 25.51
C GLY A 211 -22.48 -6.31 24.45
N GLY A 212 -22.08 -6.32 23.18
CA GLY A 212 -22.90 -5.93 22.03
C GLY A 212 -22.60 -4.54 21.48
N VAL A 213 -23.14 -4.26 20.29
CA VAL A 213 -22.94 -2.98 19.58
C VAL A 213 -23.40 -1.78 20.39
N SER A 214 -24.51 -1.91 21.12
CA SER A 214 -25.04 -0.85 22.00
C SER A 214 -24.05 -0.42 23.06
N THR A 215 -23.38 -1.38 23.71
CA THR A 215 -22.34 -1.11 24.72
C THR A 215 -21.09 -0.48 24.09
N VAL A 216 -20.65 -0.98 22.93
CA VAL A 216 -19.53 -0.38 22.18
C VAL A 216 -19.79 1.09 21.90
N LEU A 217 -20.98 1.43 21.37
CA LEU A 217 -21.34 2.81 21.06
C LEU A 217 -21.57 3.67 22.31
N ALA A 218 -22.12 3.10 23.38
CA ALA A 218 -22.28 3.81 24.66
C ALA A 218 -20.90 4.19 25.23
N ASN A 219 -19.96 3.23 25.29
CA ASN A 219 -18.60 3.47 25.75
C ASN A 219 -17.88 4.55 24.93
N ALA A 220 -18.02 4.50 23.61
CA ALA A 220 -17.40 5.45 22.70
C ALA A 220 -17.97 6.88 22.82
N ARG A 221 -19.28 7.01 23.13
CA ARG A 221 -19.94 8.32 23.32
C ARG A 221 -19.51 9.05 24.58
N GLU A 222 -18.93 8.37 25.55
CA GLU A 222 -18.41 9.01 26.76
C GLU A 222 -17.14 9.82 26.50
N LEU A 223 -16.40 9.50 25.44
CA LEU A 223 -15.23 10.28 25.04
C LEU A 223 -15.63 11.48 24.17
N PRO A 224 -15.25 12.70 24.55
CA PRO A 224 -15.58 13.89 23.77
C PRO A 224 -15.00 13.81 22.36
N GLY A 225 -15.82 13.97 21.33
CA GLY A 225 -15.40 13.99 19.93
C GLY A 225 -15.04 12.63 19.31
N PHE A 226 -15.06 11.52 20.06
CA PHE A 226 -14.59 10.21 19.58
C PHE A 226 -15.39 9.66 18.39
N LEU A 227 -16.71 9.86 18.36
CA LEU A 227 -17.61 9.49 17.25
C LEU A 227 -17.95 10.67 16.33
N SER A 228 -17.24 11.77 16.42
CA SER A 228 -17.45 12.95 15.58
C SER A 228 -16.66 12.84 14.27
N LEU A 229 -17.15 13.45 13.18
CA LEU A 229 -16.40 13.68 11.95
C LEU A 229 -15.77 15.08 11.87
N THR A 230 -16.01 15.92 12.87
CA THR A 230 -15.51 17.30 12.92
C THR A 230 -14.63 17.57 14.14
N ALA A 231 -14.41 16.57 14.97
CA ALA A 231 -13.54 16.65 16.14
C ALA A 231 -12.82 15.32 16.37
N THR A 232 -11.64 15.37 16.93
CA THR A 232 -10.86 14.20 17.39
C THR A 232 -10.77 14.21 18.91
N TYR A 233 -10.71 13.04 19.51
CA TYR A 233 -10.39 12.89 20.92
C TYR A 233 -8.88 13.04 21.13
N ASP A 234 -8.49 13.85 22.08
CA ASP A 234 -7.12 13.96 22.54
C ASP A 234 -6.96 13.24 23.88
N SER A 235 -6.27 12.11 23.87
CA SER A 235 -6.06 11.27 25.05
C SER A 235 -5.16 11.93 26.11
N ALA A 236 -4.35 12.92 25.75
CA ALA A 236 -3.46 13.61 26.67
C ALA A 236 -4.22 14.64 27.53
N SER A 237 -5.18 15.35 26.93
CA SER A 237 -6.00 16.35 27.62
C SER A 237 -7.37 15.83 28.07
N GLY A 238 -7.80 14.67 27.54
CA GLY A 238 -9.15 14.13 27.78
C GLY A 238 -10.27 14.93 27.13
N THR A 239 -9.97 15.78 26.15
CA THR A 239 -10.91 16.72 25.53
C THR A 239 -11.04 16.48 24.02
N ALA A 240 -12.09 17.09 23.42
CA ALA A 240 -12.26 17.12 21.97
C ALA A 240 -11.44 18.26 21.36
N SER A 241 -10.67 17.95 20.33
CA SER A 241 -9.98 18.94 19.48
C SER A 241 -10.73 19.11 18.17
N ASN A 242 -10.91 20.36 17.72
CA ASN A 242 -11.59 20.65 16.46
C ASN A 242 -10.78 20.13 15.25
N TYR A 243 -11.45 19.39 14.36
CA TYR A 243 -10.88 18.92 13.10
C TYR A 243 -11.25 19.89 11.98
N GLY A 244 -10.42 20.91 11.80
CA GLY A 244 -10.71 22.02 10.89
C GLY A 244 -10.75 21.63 9.42
N THR A 245 -11.35 22.49 8.58
CA THR A 245 -11.50 22.26 7.14
C THR A 245 -10.17 22.00 6.43
N ILE A 246 -9.10 22.72 6.80
CA ILE A 246 -7.77 22.52 6.22
C ILE A 246 -7.26 21.11 6.52
N THR A 247 -7.42 20.63 7.75
CA THR A 247 -7.05 19.29 8.14
C THR A 247 -7.87 18.24 7.38
N THR A 248 -9.17 18.45 7.23
CA THR A 248 -10.05 17.57 6.44
C THR A 248 -9.57 17.47 4.97
N ILE A 249 -9.32 18.60 4.32
CA ILE A 249 -8.82 18.61 2.92
C ILE A 249 -7.44 17.93 2.84
N SER A 250 -6.58 18.21 3.79
CA SER A 250 -5.26 17.60 3.92
C SER A 250 -5.35 16.07 4.02
N THR A 251 -6.25 15.55 4.85
CA THR A 251 -6.43 14.12 5.06
C THR A 251 -7.11 13.46 3.84
N LEU A 252 -8.08 14.11 3.21
CA LEU A 252 -8.68 13.63 1.95
C LEU A 252 -7.65 13.48 0.83
N ALA A 253 -6.55 14.23 0.88
CA ALA A 253 -5.47 14.14 -0.12
C ALA A 253 -4.78 12.76 -0.17
N TRP A 254 -4.98 11.86 0.81
CA TRP A 254 -4.53 10.48 0.71
C TRP A 254 -4.99 9.81 -0.59
N GLY A 255 -6.18 10.14 -1.08
CA GLY A 255 -6.69 9.64 -2.35
C GLY A 255 -5.85 9.98 -3.57
N LEU A 256 -5.09 11.09 -3.54
CA LEU A 256 -4.19 11.48 -4.63
C LEU A 256 -3.04 10.48 -4.84
N GLY A 257 -2.68 9.74 -3.79
CA GLY A 257 -1.62 8.72 -3.85
C GLY A 257 -1.90 7.65 -4.89
N TYR A 258 -3.15 7.23 -5.07
CA TYR A 258 -3.53 6.18 -6.02
C TYR A 258 -3.08 6.46 -7.45
N PHE A 259 -3.05 7.72 -7.87
CA PHE A 259 -2.63 8.06 -9.22
C PHE A 259 -1.14 7.83 -9.49
N GLY A 260 -0.33 7.64 -8.42
CA GLY A 260 1.12 7.51 -8.55
C GLY A 260 1.71 6.21 -8.02
N VAL A 261 0.94 5.33 -7.39
CA VAL A 261 1.47 4.10 -6.75
C VAL A 261 1.83 3.03 -7.79
N PRO A 262 3.12 2.70 -7.99
CA PRO A 262 3.56 1.88 -9.12
C PRO A 262 2.96 0.48 -9.13
N HIS A 263 2.92 -0.21 -8.00
CA HIS A 263 2.44 -1.60 -7.93
C HIS A 263 0.94 -1.73 -8.21
N VAL A 264 0.11 -0.73 -7.90
CA VAL A 264 -1.31 -0.68 -8.29
C VAL A 264 -1.44 -0.44 -9.80
N LEU A 265 -0.71 0.54 -10.34
CA LEU A 265 -0.73 0.85 -11.77
C LEU A 265 -0.28 -0.33 -12.63
N LEU A 266 0.69 -1.12 -12.15
CA LEU A 266 1.12 -2.36 -12.81
C LEU A 266 -0.02 -3.39 -12.93
N ARG A 267 -0.94 -3.50 -11.94
CA ARG A 267 -2.11 -4.39 -12.05
C ARG A 267 -3.05 -3.95 -13.16
N PHE A 268 -3.23 -2.65 -13.35
CA PHE A 268 -3.99 -2.13 -14.49
C PHE A 268 -3.33 -2.49 -15.82
N MET A 269 -2.01 -2.30 -15.92
CA MET A 269 -1.23 -2.66 -17.11
C MET A 269 -1.29 -4.16 -17.40
N ALA A 270 -1.38 -5.01 -16.38
CA ALA A 270 -1.39 -6.47 -16.46
C ALA A 270 -2.75 -7.09 -16.76
N THR A 271 -3.83 -6.31 -16.76
CA THR A 271 -5.18 -6.78 -17.05
C THR A 271 -5.25 -7.36 -18.48
N GLU A 272 -5.87 -8.53 -18.64
CA GLU A 272 -5.96 -9.22 -19.94
C GLU A 272 -6.74 -8.39 -20.97
N HIS A 273 -7.94 -7.97 -20.63
CA HIS A 273 -8.79 -7.17 -21.49
C HIS A 273 -9.22 -5.87 -20.80
N GLU A 274 -9.16 -4.76 -21.51
CA GLU A 274 -9.56 -3.45 -20.97
C GLU A 274 -11.05 -3.35 -20.58
N ASP A 275 -11.91 -4.18 -21.15
CA ASP A 275 -13.34 -4.23 -20.82
C ASP A 275 -13.60 -4.84 -19.44
N ASN A 276 -12.68 -5.67 -18.95
CA ASN A 276 -12.72 -6.25 -17.61
C ASN A 276 -12.52 -5.20 -16.50
N ILE A 277 -11.94 -4.05 -16.81
CA ILE A 277 -11.63 -2.99 -15.84
C ILE A 277 -12.88 -2.45 -15.16
N ALA A 278 -14.02 -2.38 -15.86
CA ALA A 278 -15.27 -1.93 -15.25
C ALA A 278 -15.76 -2.88 -14.14
N MET A 279 -15.60 -4.19 -14.34
CA MET A 279 -15.91 -5.21 -13.33
C MET A 279 -14.91 -5.14 -12.17
N SER A 280 -13.61 -5.07 -12.47
CA SER A 280 -12.56 -4.93 -11.47
C SER A 280 -12.78 -3.71 -10.57
N ARG A 281 -13.11 -2.55 -11.14
CA ARG A 281 -13.45 -1.33 -10.40
C ARG A 281 -14.55 -1.55 -9.36
N ARG A 282 -15.64 -2.22 -9.76
CA ARG A 282 -16.77 -2.47 -8.86
C ARG A 282 -16.35 -3.35 -7.68
N ILE A 283 -15.62 -4.43 -7.96
CA ILE A 283 -15.14 -5.36 -6.94
C ILE A 283 -14.19 -4.62 -5.99
N ALA A 284 -13.17 -3.96 -6.52
CA ALA A 284 -12.17 -3.21 -5.77
C ALA A 284 -12.80 -2.15 -4.86
N THR A 285 -13.67 -1.30 -5.40
CA THR A 285 -14.30 -0.21 -4.64
C THR A 285 -15.17 -0.73 -3.50
N VAL A 286 -15.98 -1.75 -3.75
CA VAL A 286 -16.84 -2.33 -2.70
C VAL A 286 -15.99 -2.93 -1.59
N TRP A 287 -14.96 -3.69 -1.94
CA TRP A 287 -14.06 -4.31 -0.97
C TRP A 287 -13.33 -3.27 -0.12
N VAL A 288 -12.78 -2.23 -0.75
CA VAL A 288 -12.05 -1.12 -0.07
C VAL A 288 -12.95 -0.39 0.93
N VAL A 289 -14.15 0.01 0.49
CA VAL A 289 -15.09 0.75 1.37
C VAL A 289 -15.48 -0.09 2.59
N ILE A 290 -15.84 -1.37 2.38
CA ILE A 290 -16.27 -2.24 3.48
C ILE A 290 -15.10 -2.53 4.42
N SER A 291 -13.92 -2.91 3.89
CA SER A 291 -12.78 -3.29 4.72
C SER A 291 -12.27 -2.13 5.56
N MET A 292 -12.19 -0.90 5.02
CA MET A 292 -11.79 0.27 5.79
C MET A 292 -12.83 0.67 6.85
N ALA A 293 -14.12 0.62 6.52
CA ALA A 293 -15.16 0.90 7.50
C ALA A 293 -15.13 -0.08 8.69
N VAL A 294 -14.94 -1.37 8.39
CA VAL A 294 -14.79 -2.41 9.41
C VAL A 294 -13.52 -2.20 10.23
N ALA A 295 -12.40 -1.87 9.61
CA ALA A 295 -11.14 -1.61 10.30
C ALA A 295 -11.24 -0.42 11.27
N ILE A 296 -11.90 0.67 10.87
CA ILE A 296 -12.19 1.82 11.75
C ILE A 296 -13.05 1.38 12.93
N PHE A 297 -14.11 0.61 12.67
CA PHE A 297 -15.00 0.12 13.73
C PHE A 297 -14.27 -0.81 14.71
N ILE A 298 -13.28 -1.59 14.26
CA ILE A 298 -12.41 -2.40 15.13
C ILE A 298 -11.66 -1.51 16.14
N GLY A 299 -11.21 -0.33 15.75
CA GLY A 299 -10.61 0.65 16.67
C GLY A 299 -11.56 1.06 17.79
N VAL A 300 -12.82 1.34 17.44
CA VAL A 300 -13.89 1.70 18.41
C VAL A 300 -14.22 0.51 19.33
N VAL A 301 -14.30 -0.70 18.78
CA VAL A 301 -14.48 -1.94 19.56
C VAL A 301 -13.33 -2.17 20.52
N GLY A 302 -12.07 -1.97 20.05
CA GLY A 302 -10.88 -2.10 20.86
C GLY A 302 -10.89 -1.15 22.06
N TYR A 303 -11.29 0.11 21.86
CA TYR A 303 -11.48 1.04 22.97
C TYR A 303 -12.51 0.52 23.99
N SER A 304 -13.66 0.03 23.54
CA SER A 304 -14.70 -0.53 24.42
C SER A 304 -14.18 -1.72 25.23
N LEU A 305 -13.38 -2.61 24.63
CA LEU A 305 -12.76 -3.73 25.32
C LEU A 305 -11.77 -3.28 26.41
N SER A 306 -10.97 -2.25 26.13
CA SER A 306 -10.05 -1.68 27.13
C SER A 306 -10.82 -1.03 28.28
N LYS A 307 -11.86 -0.26 27.97
CA LYS A 307 -12.70 0.39 28.97
C LYS A 307 -13.40 -0.61 29.90
N ASN A 308 -13.87 -1.71 29.34
CA ASN A 308 -14.51 -2.79 30.11
C ASN A 308 -13.50 -3.66 30.88
N GLY A 309 -12.19 -3.37 30.82
CA GLY A 309 -11.14 -4.15 31.48
C GLY A 309 -10.87 -5.54 30.87
N VAL A 310 -11.41 -5.80 29.67
CA VAL A 310 -11.19 -7.08 28.94
C VAL A 310 -9.77 -7.15 28.36
N MET A 311 -9.22 -6.01 27.97
CA MET A 311 -7.82 -5.89 27.56
C MET A 311 -7.17 -4.64 28.17
N ALA A 312 -5.83 -4.64 28.24
CA ALA A 312 -5.09 -3.49 28.73
C ALA A 312 -5.27 -2.27 27.79
N GLU A 313 -5.17 -1.07 28.36
CA GLU A 313 -5.16 0.16 27.57
C GLU A 313 -3.89 0.21 26.70
N LEU A 314 -4.07 0.52 25.41
CA LEU A 314 -2.99 0.63 24.45
C LEU A 314 -2.62 2.10 24.22
N LYS A 315 -1.33 2.43 24.31
CA LYS A 315 -0.82 3.79 24.16
C LYS A 315 0.13 3.92 22.98
N GLY A 316 0.09 5.07 22.30
CA GLY A 316 0.98 5.34 21.17
C GLY A 316 0.93 4.23 20.12
N SER A 317 2.09 3.80 19.62
CA SER A 317 2.20 2.77 18.58
C SER A 317 1.71 1.37 19.00
N ALA A 318 1.54 1.11 20.30
CA ALA A 318 0.94 -0.13 20.78
C ALA A 318 -0.53 -0.29 20.37
N SER A 319 -1.25 0.82 20.10
CA SER A 319 -2.61 0.77 19.57
C SER A 319 -2.73 0.00 18.26
N GLU A 320 -1.67 -0.06 17.47
CA GLU A 320 -1.60 -0.84 16.23
C GLU A 320 -1.67 -2.36 16.48
N THR A 321 -1.59 -2.83 17.73
CA THR A 321 -1.69 -4.26 18.09
C THR A 321 -3.11 -4.72 18.45
N ILE A 322 -4.15 -3.89 18.28
CA ILE A 322 -5.55 -4.21 18.69
C ILE A 322 -6.00 -5.56 18.15
N ILE A 323 -5.83 -5.80 16.85
CA ILE A 323 -6.27 -7.06 16.22
C ILE A 323 -5.50 -8.26 16.82
N ILE A 324 -4.23 -8.08 17.14
CA ILE A 324 -3.40 -9.13 17.78
C ILE A 324 -3.93 -9.44 19.17
N GLN A 325 -4.25 -8.41 19.95
CA GLN A 325 -4.81 -8.58 21.31
C GLN A 325 -6.18 -9.27 21.27
N VAL A 326 -7.07 -8.83 20.38
CA VAL A 326 -8.39 -9.46 20.21
C VAL A 326 -8.28 -10.91 19.73
N ALA A 327 -7.38 -11.21 18.80
CA ALA A 327 -7.14 -12.57 18.35
C ALA A 327 -6.54 -13.46 19.47
N THR A 328 -5.67 -12.90 20.31
CA THR A 328 -5.13 -13.60 21.48
C THR A 328 -6.24 -13.94 22.48
N LEU A 329 -7.16 -13.03 22.75
CA LEU A 329 -8.34 -13.28 23.58
C LEU A 329 -9.23 -14.35 22.94
N LEU A 330 -9.50 -14.27 21.64
CA LEU A 330 -10.28 -15.26 20.90
C LEU A 330 -9.70 -16.66 21.08
N SER A 331 -8.39 -16.84 21.03
CA SER A 331 -7.71 -18.15 21.13
C SER A 331 -7.97 -18.90 22.44
N GLN A 332 -8.51 -18.23 23.47
CA GLN A 332 -8.79 -18.82 24.77
C GLN A 332 -10.17 -19.52 24.86
N HIS A 333 -10.98 -19.47 23.78
CA HIS A 333 -12.38 -19.94 23.78
C HIS A 333 -12.59 -21.28 23.06
N GLY A 334 -11.61 -22.18 23.07
CA GLY A 334 -11.71 -23.52 22.53
C GLY A 334 -11.17 -23.70 21.13
N PHE A 335 -11.26 -24.91 20.58
CA PHE A 335 -10.56 -25.28 19.34
C PHE A 335 -10.92 -24.44 18.13
N LEU A 336 -12.21 -24.22 17.85
CA LEU A 336 -12.63 -23.39 16.71
C LEU A 336 -12.18 -21.94 16.85
N ALA A 337 -12.16 -21.43 18.07
CA ALA A 337 -11.68 -20.08 18.37
C ALA A 337 -10.14 -19.98 18.18
N ILE A 338 -9.39 -21.01 18.49
CA ILE A 338 -7.94 -21.10 18.20
C ILE A 338 -7.70 -21.03 16.69
N VAL A 339 -8.48 -21.77 15.89
CA VAL A 339 -8.39 -21.73 14.42
C VAL A 339 -8.73 -20.32 13.91
N GLY A 340 -9.83 -19.73 14.41
CA GLY A 340 -10.23 -18.37 14.06
C GLY A 340 -9.17 -17.32 14.42
N ALA A 341 -8.56 -17.43 15.59
CA ALA A 341 -7.44 -16.58 16.02
C ALA A 341 -6.23 -16.72 15.09
N GLY A 342 -5.88 -17.96 14.72
CA GLY A 342 -4.80 -18.24 13.78
C GLY A 342 -5.05 -17.64 12.40
N ILE A 343 -6.28 -17.75 11.86
CA ILE A 343 -6.69 -17.11 10.60
C ILE A 343 -6.61 -15.58 10.71
N THR A 344 -7.04 -15.02 11.85
CA THR A 344 -6.97 -13.56 12.08
C THR A 344 -5.53 -13.07 12.05
N LEU A 345 -4.61 -13.76 12.73
CA LEU A 345 -3.20 -13.39 12.75
C LEU A 345 -2.51 -13.68 11.42
N ALA A 346 -2.91 -14.75 10.72
CA ALA A 346 -2.51 -14.96 9.33
C ALA A 346 -2.99 -13.83 8.40
N GLY A 347 -4.12 -13.16 8.70
CA GLY A 347 -4.57 -11.96 7.99
C GLY A 347 -3.59 -10.79 8.06
N ILE A 348 -2.92 -10.58 9.21
CA ILE A 348 -1.87 -9.57 9.34
C ILE A 348 -0.64 -9.94 8.49
N LEU A 349 -0.26 -11.22 8.47
CA LEU A 349 0.80 -11.69 7.58
C LEU A 349 0.39 -11.57 6.11
N ALA A 350 -0.86 -11.90 5.78
CA ALA A 350 -1.40 -11.80 4.44
C ALA A 350 -1.29 -10.38 3.89
N CYS A 351 -1.77 -9.38 4.64
CA CYS A 351 -1.70 -7.99 4.20
C CYS A 351 -0.26 -7.44 4.13
N THR A 352 0.64 -7.95 4.96
CA THR A 352 2.05 -7.57 4.90
C THR A 352 2.76 -8.22 3.71
N MET A 353 2.52 -9.52 3.46
CA MET A 353 3.17 -10.26 2.39
C MET A 353 2.72 -9.80 1.01
N SER A 354 1.41 -9.60 0.79
CA SER A 354 0.85 -9.12 -0.49
C SER A 354 1.41 -7.76 -0.91
N THR A 355 1.67 -6.90 0.06
CA THR A 355 2.26 -5.59 -0.21
C THR A 355 3.77 -5.67 -0.41
N ALA A 356 4.47 -6.38 0.47
CA ALA A 356 5.93 -6.46 0.43
C ALA A 356 6.43 -7.14 -0.86
N ASP A 357 5.80 -8.23 -1.31
CA ASP A 357 6.19 -8.91 -2.55
C ASP A 357 5.99 -8.01 -3.78
N SER A 358 4.88 -7.30 -3.84
CA SER A 358 4.58 -6.35 -4.90
C SER A 358 5.55 -5.17 -4.96
N GLN A 359 5.92 -4.64 -3.80
CA GLN A 359 6.89 -3.56 -3.67
C GLN A 359 8.30 -4.02 -4.04
N LEU A 360 8.71 -5.19 -3.54
CA LEU A 360 10.02 -5.76 -3.83
C LEU A 360 10.17 -6.14 -5.31
N LEU A 361 9.10 -6.66 -5.94
CA LEU A 361 9.08 -6.91 -7.38
C LEU A 361 9.21 -5.61 -8.18
N ALA A 362 8.45 -4.58 -7.86
CA ALA A 362 8.51 -3.29 -8.54
C ALA A 362 9.88 -2.62 -8.34
N ALA A 363 10.44 -2.65 -7.14
CA ALA A 363 11.77 -2.11 -6.88
C ALA A 363 12.88 -2.92 -7.57
N SER A 364 12.75 -4.25 -7.63
CA SER A 364 13.73 -5.09 -8.35
C SER A 364 13.69 -4.86 -9.86
N SER A 365 12.50 -4.63 -10.44
CA SER A 365 12.38 -4.26 -11.85
C SER A 365 12.99 -2.89 -12.14
N ALA A 366 12.82 -1.94 -11.22
CA ALA A 366 13.43 -0.62 -11.33
C ALA A 366 14.96 -0.69 -11.41
N VAL A 367 15.59 -1.61 -10.66
CA VAL A 367 17.04 -1.82 -10.74
C VAL A 367 17.44 -2.61 -12.00
N SER A 368 16.85 -3.80 -12.22
CA SER A 368 17.32 -4.72 -13.26
C SER A 368 16.94 -4.27 -14.67
N GLU A 369 15.68 -3.89 -14.89
CA GLU A 369 15.20 -3.48 -16.20
C GLU A 369 15.48 -2.00 -16.48
N ASN A 370 15.15 -1.12 -15.52
CA ASN A 370 15.18 0.30 -15.79
C ASN A 370 16.57 0.92 -15.60
N LEU A 371 17.27 0.64 -14.49
CA LEU A 371 18.61 1.18 -14.28
C LEU A 371 19.67 0.41 -15.08
N LEU A 372 19.84 -0.89 -14.85
CA LEU A 372 20.95 -1.65 -15.44
C LEU A 372 20.80 -1.84 -16.94
N LYS A 373 19.70 -2.45 -17.41
CA LYS A 373 19.47 -2.64 -18.84
C LYS A 373 19.17 -1.31 -19.55
N GLY A 374 18.17 -0.57 -19.04
CA GLY A 374 17.65 0.61 -19.70
C GLY A 374 18.63 1.78 -19.69
N MET A 375 18.99 2.31 -18.50
CA MET A 375 19.78 3.51 -18.35
C MET A 375 21.27 3.27 -18.63
N PHE A 376 21.86 2.23 -18.01
CA PHE A 376 23.29 1.95 -18.13
C PHE A 376 23.66 1.07 -19.33
N GLY A 377 22.69 0.52 -20.05
CA GLY A 377 22.91 -0.29 -21.24
C GLY A 377 23.63 -1.62 -20.97
N VAL A 378 23.54 -2.16 -19.77
CA VAL A 378 24.18 -3.42 -19.40
C VAL A 378 23.47 -4.59 -20.11
N ASN A 379 24.19 -5.35 -20.91
CA ASN A 379 23.66 -6.52 -21.60
C ASN A 379 23.46 -7.68 -20.62
N LEU A 380 22.23 -7.82 -20.13
CA LEU A 380 21.81 -8.92 -19.27
C LEU A 380 20.97 -9.92 -20.08
N THR A 381 21.33 -11.20 -20.01
CA THR A 381 20.43 -12.26 -20.49
C THR A 381 19.23 -12.38 -19.56
N GLU A 382 18.09 -12.90 -20.03
CA GLU A 382 16.88 -13.05 -19.22
C GLU A 382 17.14 -13.76 -17.88
N LYS A 383 17.93 -14.83 -17.89
CA LYS A 383 18.35 -15.52 -16.65
C LYS A 383 19.14 -14.62 -15.69
N ARG A 384 20.07 -13.82 -16.21
CA ARG A 384 20.87 -12.89 -15.39
C ARG A 384 20.01 -11.77 -14.83
N THR A 385 19.06 -11.29 -15.60
CA THR A 385 18.09 -10.28 -15.13
C THR A 385 17.31 -10.76 -13.91
N ILE A 386 16.81 -12.00 -13.93
CA ILE A 386 16.12 -12.61 -12.78
C ILE A 386 17.04 -12.77 -11.57
N HIS A 387 18.32 -13.14 -11.78
CA HIS A 387 19.29 -13.21 -10.68
C HIS A 387 19.59 -11.84 -10.07
N VAL A 388 19.72 -10.81 -10.91
CA VAL A 388 19.89 -9.41 -10.46
C VAL A 388 18.66 -8.97 -9.68
N ALA A 389 17.45 -9.28 -10.17
CA ALA A 389 16.21 -8.98 -9.47
C ALA A 389 16.18 -9.58 -8.06
N ARG A 390 16.52 -10.87 -7.93
CA ARG A 390 16.61 -11.55 -6.62
C ARG A 390 17.65 -10.94 -5.69
N ALA A 391 18.83 -10.59 -6.23
CA ALA A 391 19.88 -9.91 -5.46
C ALA A 391 19.43 -8.53 -4.99
N THR A 392 18.68 -7.80 -5.83
CA THR A 392 18.10 -6.50 -5.48
C THR A 392 17.05 -6.63 -4.36
N VAL A 393 16.17 -7.63 -4.43
CA VAL A 393 15.22 -7.94 -3.36
C VAL A 393 15.93 -8.13 -2.02
N LEU A 394 17.00 -8.93 -2.01
CA LEU A 394 17.82 -9.14 -0.80
C LEU A 394 18.46 -7.84 -0.30
N PHE A 395 19.04 -7.06 -1.20
CA PHE A 395 19.68 -5.80 -0.83
C PHE A 395 18.70 -4.78 -0.24
N ILE A 396 17.53 -4.61 -0.86
CA ILE A 396 16.47 -3.73 -0.34
C ILE A 396 15.97 -4.21 1.01
N ALA A 397 15.80 -5.53 1.17
CA ALA A 397 15.36 -6.11 2.43
C ALA A 397 16.33 -5.84 3.57
N VAL A 398 17.64 -5.91 3.32
CA VAL A 398 18.66 -5.57 4.32
C VAL A 398 18.50 -4.12 4.79
N ILE A 399 18.36 -3.17 3.86
CA ILE A 399 18.14 -1.76 4.22
C ILE A 399 16.82 -1.59 5.00
N ALA A 400 15.76 -2.22 4.54
CA ALA A 400 14.44 -2.15 5.19
C ALA A 400 14.46 -2.71 6.62
N VAL A 401 15.23 -3.77 6.89
CA VAL A 401 15.45 -4.33 8.23
C VAL A 401 16.07 -3.28 9.17
N PHE A 402 17.09 -2.55 8.72
CA PHE A 402 17.68 -1.48 9.53
C PHE A 402 16.68 -0.37 9.83
N LEU A 403 15.86 0.02 8.86
CA LEU A 403 14.83 1.06 9.06
C LEU A 403 13.69 0.58 9.97
N ALA A 404 13.37 -0.71 9.95
CA ALA A 404 12.37 -1.33 10.82
C ALA A 404 12.85 -1.57 12.26
N GLY A 405 14.11 -1.29 12.59
CA GLY A 405 14.74 -1.66 13.86
C GLY A 405 14.14 -1.01 15.11
N ASN A 406 13.38 0.09 14.98
CA ASN A 406 12.73 0.74 16.12
C ASN A 406 11.32 0.15 16.36
N PRO A 407 11.07 -0.53 17.50
CA PRO A 407 9.76 -1.12 17.83
C PRO A 407 8.65 -0.07 18.05
N ASP A 408 9.01 1.17 18.40
CA ASP A 408 8.07 2.26 18.65
C ASP A 408 7.64 2.99 17.38
N SER A 409 8.16 2.59 16.22
CA SER A 409 7.76 3.17 14.94
C SER A 409 6.29 2.90 14.65
N SER A 410 5.56 3.93 14.19
CA SER A 410 4.19 3.77 13.71
C SER A 410 4.19 3.24 12.28
N VAL A 411 3.51 2.11 12.07
CA VAL A 411 3.24 1.56 10.73
C VAL A 411 2.48 2.58 9.90
N PHE A 412 1.44 3.21 10.48
CA PHE A 412 0.68 4.28 9.83
C PHE A 412 1.57 5.43 9.36
N GLY A 413 2.47 5.90 10.23
CA GLY A 413 3.36 7.03 9.94
C GLY A 413 4.38 6.74 8.83
N ILE A 414 4.94 5.52 8.77
CA ILE A 414 5.89 5.12 7.74
C ILE A 414 5.18 4.99 6.38
N VAL A 415 4.02 4.32 6.36
CA VAL A 415 3.22 4.15 5.15
C VAL A 415 2.77 5.50 4.60
N SER A 416 2.29 6.40 5.45
CA SER A 416 1.90 7.76 5.08
C SER A 416 3.00 8.50 4.29
N PHE A 417 4.24 8.43 4.75
CA PHE A 417 5.36 9.09 4.07
C PHE A 417 5.66 8.49 2.69
N ALA A 418 5.74 7.16 2.60
CA ALA A 418 6.00 6.49 1.34
C ALA A 418 4.87 6.73 0.32
N TRP A 419 3.63 6.68 0.78
CA TRP A 419 2.44 6.98 0.00
C TRP A 419 2.46 8.40 -0.58
N ALA A 420 2.82 9.39 0.25
CA ALA A 420 3.00 10.77 -0.20
C ALA A 420 4.06 10.88 -1.30
N GLY A 421 5.16 10.16 -1.14
CA GLY A 421 6.24 10.12 -2.13
C GLY A 421 5.77 9.63 -3.49
N PHE A 422 5.13 8.47 -3.53
CA PHE A 422 4.61 7.93 -4.79
C PHE A 422 3.54 8.83 -5.41
N GLY A 423 2.59 9.29 -4.62
CA GLY A 423 1.52 10.16 -5.10
C GLY A 423 2.03 11.46 -5.70
N ALA A 424 2.98 12.12 -5.04
CA ALA A 424 3.52 13.40 -5.50
C ALA A 424 4.48 13.27 -6.69
N VAL A 425 5.30 12.21 -6.73
CA VAL A 425 6.27 12.00 -7.82
C VAL A 425 5.57 11.57 -9.11
N PHE A 426 4.72 10.56 -9.02
CA PHE A 426 4.18 9.91 -10.21
C PHE A 426 2.75 10.33 -10.55
N GLY A 427 1.91 10.71 -9.58
CA GLY A 427 0.52 11.05 -9.82
C GLY A 427 0.32 12.16 -10.85
N PRO A 428 0.95 13.33 -10.70
CA PRO A 428 0.88 14.40 -11.69
C PRO A 428 1.35 13.98 -13.08
N VAL A 429 2.42 13.17 -13.13
CA VAL A 429 3.01 12.72 -14.40
C VAL A 429 2.13 11.67 -15.08
N VAL A 430 1.54 10.73 -14.34
CA VAL A 430 0.56 9.76 -14.87
C VAL A 430 -0.65 10.49 -15.44
N LEU A 431 -1.22 11.42 -14.67
CA LEU A 431 -2.38 12.19 -15.14
C LEU A 431 -2.05 13.00 -16.40
N ALA A 432 -0.92 13.69 -16.42
CA ALA A 432 -0.50 14.45 -17.60
C ALA A 432 -0.20 13.54 -18.80
N ALA A 433 0.48 12.42 -18.60
CA ALA A 433 0.77 11.45 -19.65
C ALA A 433 -0.48 10.89 -20.32
N LEU A 434 -1.54 10.66 -19.53
CA LEU A 434 -2.78 10.04 -20.01
C LEU A 434 -3.84 11.04 -20.49
N PHE A 435 -3.83 12.29 -20.00
CA PHE A 435 -4.94 13.23 -20.23
C PHE A 435 -4.52 14.53 -20.90
N TRP A 436 -3.23 14.85 -20.98
CA TRP A 436 -2.77 16.12 -21.54
C TRP A 436 -1.79 15.90 -22.69
N LYS A 437 -2.29 16.11 -23.92
CA LYS A 437 -1.54 15.94 -25.17
C LYS A 437 -0.26 16.79 -25.23
N ARG A 438 -0.29 18.01 -24.66
CA ARG A 438 0.80 18.98 -24.68
C ARG A 438 1.94 18.63 -23.71
N SER A 439 1.71 17.70 -22.77
CA SER A 439 2.71 17.23 -21.82
C SER A 439 3.92 16.66 -22.53
N ASN A 440 5.12 17.10 -22.14
CA ASN A 440 6.37 16.67 -22.73
C ASN A 440 7.36 16.12 -21.68
N ARG A 441 8.47 15.58 -22.17
CA ARG A 441 9.53 14.97 -21.37
C ARG A 441 10.08 15.90 -20.28
N ASN A 442 10.37 17.17 -20.64
CA ASN A 442 10.98 18.13 -19.70
C ASN A 442 10.01 18.50 -18.57
N GLY A 443 8.72 18.64 -18.88
CA GLY A 443 7.68 18.84 -17.89
C GLY A 443 7.52 17.65 -16.97
N ALA A 444 7.53 16.44 -17.51
CA ALA A 444 7.46 15.20 -16.71
C ALA A 444 8.64 15.09 -15.73
N LEU A 445 9.87 15.35 -16.20
CA LEU A 445 11.07 15.38 -15.34
C LEU A 445 10.95 16.44 -14.23
N ALA A 446 10.55 17.65 -14.59
CA ALA A 446 10.39 18.75 -13.63
C ALA A 446 9.35 18.40 -12.56
N GLY A 447 8.21 17.82 -12.97
CA GLY A 447 7.16 17.38 -12.06
C GLY A 447 7.63 16.29 -11.09
N MET A 448 8.30 15.25 -11.59
CA MET A 448 8.85 14.16 -10.75
C MET A 448 9.84 14.70 -9.71
N ILE A 449 10.79 15.51 -10.14
CA ILE A 449 11.83 16.06 -9.24
C ILE A 449 11.19 16.99 -8.22
N ALA A 450 10.31 17.89 -8.65
CA ALA A 450 9.63 18.82 -7.77
C ALA A 450 8.76 18.10 -6.74
N GLY A 451 8.01 17.07 -7.15
CA GLY A 451 7.19 16.26 -6.25
C GLY A 451 8.04 15.51 -5.22
N GLY A 452 9.08 14.83 -5.68
CA GLY A 452 9.98 14.08 -4.80
C GLY A 452 10.68 14.97 -3.78
N VAL A 453 11.27 16.08 -4.20
CA VAL A 453 11.95 17.03 -3.31
C VAL A 453 10.95 17.66 -2.32
N MET A 454 9.76 18.05 -2.81
CA MET A 454 8.79 18.76 -1.99
C MET A 454 8.19 17.89 -0.87
N VAL A 455 8.07 16.57 -1.05
CA VAL A 455 7.66 15.66 0.02
C VAL A 455 8.61 15.75 1.22
N PHE A 456 9.92 15.74 0.97
CA PHE A 456 10.92 15.86 2.04
C PHE A 456 10.93 17.27 2.63
N VAL A 457 10.96 18.31 1.79
CA VAL A 457 10.97 19.71 2.24
C VAL A 457 9.73 20.01 3.08
N TRP A 458 8.55 19.58 2.61
CA TRP A 458 7.32 19.85 3.36
C TRP A 458 7.31 19.14 4.69
N LYS A 459 7.60 17.84 4.72
CA LYS A 459 7.56 17.03 5.93
C LYS A 459 8.54 17.51 6.99
N TYR A 460 9.78 17.83 6.62
CA TYR A 460 10.85 18.08 7.57
C TYR A 460 11.12 19.57 7.82
N CYS A 461 10.76 20.47 6.90
CA CYS A 461 11.03 21.89 7.01
C CYS A 461 9.78 22.75 7.17
N VAL A 462 8.70 22.46 6.45
CA VAL A 462 7.49 23.32 6.41
C VAL A 462 6.45 22.89 7.44
N ARG A 463 6.09 21.59 7.45
CA ARG A 463 5.09 21.05 8.37
C ARG A 463 5.40 21.30 9.86
N PRO A 464 6.66 21.24 10.33
CA PRO A 464 7.00 21.53 11.72
C PRO A 464 6.74 22.98 12.15
N LEU A 465 6.50 23.91 11.23
CA LEU A 465 6.10 25.29 11.55
C LEU A 465 4.71 25.36 12.19
N GLY A 466 3.90 24.30 12.05
CA GLY A 466 2.60 24.19 12.69
C GLY A 466 1.51 25.05 12.06
N GLY A 467 0.36 25.17 12.74
CA GLY A 467 -0.77 25.98 12.27
C GLY A 467 -1.25 25.57 10.88
N ALA A 468 -1.43 26.53 9.97
CA ALA A 468 -1.86 26.30 8.59
C ALA A 468 -0.86 25.48 7.74
N TRP A 469 0.40 25.36 8.17
CA TRP A 469 1.44 24.59 7.49
C TRP A 469 1.42 23.10 7.87
N ASN A 470 0.70 22.73 8.94
CA ASN A 470 0.55 21.34 9.36
C ASN A 470 -0.40 20.58 8.43
N VAL A 471 -0.04 20.53 7.16
CA VAL A 471 -0.78 19.84 6.09
C VAL A 471 0.02 18.59 5.68
N TYR A 472 -0.70 17.51 5.39
CA TYR A 472 -0.10 16.27 4.89
C TYR A 472 0.70 16.53 3.62
N GLU A 473 1.95 16.15 3.63
CA GLU A 473 2.95 16.48 2.62
C GLU A 473 2.54 16.12 1.18
N LEU A 474 1.68 15.12 0.99
CA LEU A 474 1.18 14.73 -0.32
C LEU A 474 0.46 15.88 -1.03
N LEU A 475 -0.40 16.60 -0.32
CA LEU A 475 -1.22 17.65 -0.95
C LEU A 475 -0.37 18.78 -1.58
N PRO A 476 0.49 19.46 -0.83
CA PRO A 476 1.32 20.53 -1.40
C PRO A 476 2.33 20.00 -2.42
N ALA A 477 2.93 18.84 -2.18
CA ALA A 477 3.89 18.26 -3.10
C ALA A 477 3.25 17.87 -4.45
N PHE A 478 2.03 17.31 -4.43
CA PHE A 478 1.27 16.98 -5.63
C PHE A 478 0.93 18.22 -6.45
N ILE A 479 0.46 19.30 -5.78
CA ILE A 479 0.11 20.57 -6.44
C ILE A 479 1.36 21.20 -7.07
N ILE A 480 2.46 21.28 -6.34
CA ILE A 480 3.72 21.85 -6.82
C ILE A 480 4.29 21.03 -7.98
N ALA A 481 4.26 19.72 -7.89
CA ALA A 481 4.68 18.82 -8.98
C ALA A 481 3.84 19.05 -10.24
N MET A 482 2.51 19.16 -10.11
CA MET A 482 1.61 19.45 -11.23
C MET A 482 1.89 20.82 -11.84
N LEU A 483 2.07 21.85 -11.02
CA LEU A 483 2.40 23.19 -11.50
C LEU A 483 3.75 23.22 -12.23
N CYS A 484 4.79 22.63 -11.67
CA CYS A 484 6.10 22.53 -12.33
C CYS A 484 6.01 21.78 -13.65
N LEU A 485 5.27 20.67 -13.69
CA LEU A 485 5.04 19.90 -14.92
C LEU A 485 4.36 20.77 -15.98
N ILE A 486 3.30 21.47 -15.63
CA ILE A 486 2.54 22.33 -16.56
C ILE A 486 3.42 23.48 -17.07
N VAL A 487 4.04 24.25 -16.17
CA VAL A 487 4.85 25.41 -16.52
C VAL A 487 6.02 25.00 -17.42
N VAL A 488 6.78 23.97 -17.06
CA VAL A 488 7.92 23.52 -17.87
C VAL A 488 7.47 22.91 -19.20
N SER A 489 6.35 22.18 -19.25
CA SER A 489 5.80 21.69 -20.50
C SER A 489 5.42 22.83 -21.45
N LEU A 490 4.83 23.91 -20.92
CA LEU A 490 4.45 25.08 -21.74
C LEU A 490 5.65 25.91 -22.17
N ALA A 491 6.68 26.01 -21.31
CA ALA A 491 7.90 26.77 -21.58
C ALA A 491 8.87 26.07 -22.54
N THR A 492 8.71 24.76 -22.74
CA THR A 492 9.56 23.98 -23.64
C THR A 492 8.82 23.56 -24.90
N GLY A 493 9.57 23.00 -25.87
CA GLY A 493 9.02 22.62 -27.19
C GLY A 493 7.84 21.63 -27.07
N GLU A 494 6.95 21.68 -28.06
CA GLU A 494 5.84 20.72 -28.16
C GLU A 494 6.33 19.30 -28.39
N PRO A 495 5.58 18.28 -27.92
CA PRO A 495 5.85 16.91 -28.29
C PRO A 495 5.82 16.73 -29.81
N SER A 496 6.62 15.78 -30.32
CA SER A 496 6.61 15.46 -31.76
C SER A 496 5.21 15.07 -32.25
N LYS A 497 4.96 15.22 -33.55
CA LYS A 497 3.67 14.82 -34.14
C LYS A 497 3.35 13.35 -33.88
N GLU A 498 4.33 12.47 -33.93
CA GLU A 498 4.18 11.04 -33.64
C GLU A 498 3.66 10.78 -32.23
N ILE A 499 4.21 11.48 -31.23
CA ILE A 499 3.75 11.39 -29.84
C ILE A 499 2.30 11.87 -29.71
N GLN A 500 1.97 12.95 -30.44
CA GLN A 500 0.62 13.52 -30.40
C GLN A 500 -0.40 12.62 -31.10
N GLU A 501 -0.04 12.00 -32.21
CA GLU A 501 -0.87 11.03 -32.96
C GLU A 501 -1.10 9.77 -32.10
N GLU A 502 -0.05 9.18 -31.53
CA GLU A 502 -0.14 8.03 -30.61
C GLU A 502 -1.08 8.34 -29.42
N PHE A 503 -0.97 9.55 -28.85
CA PHE A 503 -1.88 9.98 -27.78
C PHE A 503 -3.34 9.99 -28.22
N GLU A 504 -3.65 10.53 -29.41
CA GLU A 504 -5.02 10.61 -29.94
C GLU A 504 -5.56 9.21 -30.32
N GLU A 505 -4.73 8.32 -30.82
CA GLU A 505 -5.11 6.92 -31.10
C GLU A 505 -5.48 6.19 -29.81
N VAL A 506 -4.66 6.29 -28.76
CA VAL A 506 -4.97 5.72 -27.44
C VAL A 506 -6.23 6.33 -26.86
N ARG A 507 -6.44 7.65 -27.02
CA ARG A 507 -7.65 8.33 -26.57
C ARG A 507 -8.90 7.84 -27.30
N ALA A 508 -8.80 7.60 -28.60
CA ALA A 508 -9.89 7.11 -29.43
C ALA A 508 -10.20 5.63 -29.24
N GLY A 509 -9.35 4.89 -28.51
CA GLY A 509 -9.53 3.46 -28.31
C GLY A 509 -9.03 2.58 -29.47
N LYS A 510 -8.03 3.10 -30.22
CA LYS A 510 -7.42 2.42 -31.37
C LYS A 510 -6.06 1.85 -31.02
#